data_5cab6b88d3f8f5c3b263646032732df5
#
_entry.id   5cab6b88d3f8f5c3b263646032732df5
#
_cell.length_a   1.000
_cell.length_b   1.000
_cell.length_c   1.000
_cell.angle_alpha   90.00
_cell.angle_beta   90.00
_cell.angle_gamma   90.00
#
_symmetry.space_group_name_H-M   'P 1'
#
loop_
_entity.id
_entity.type
_entity.pdbx_description
1 polymer ?
#
loop_
_entity_poly.entity_id
_entity_poly.type
_entity_poly.pdbx_seq_one_letter_code
_entity_poly.pdbx_strand_id
1 'polypeptide(L)'
;MKIGVLSDSHVSSFDQLHEKILLALADVDLIIHAGDFVAKDVLDGLKQLGELKAVRGNMDSDELKEILPEKELLEIEGRKIGIIHGWGSPHGIDDRVGNVFSGVDIIIYGHSHYSQNETKNSVLFFNPGQARNSFGILTIGAEVSGEIIEL
;
A
#
# COMPACT_ATOMS: atom_id res chain seq x y z
N MET A 1 -14.45 -5.47 -5.92
CA MET A 1 -13.06 -5.99 -5.77
C MET A 1 -12.56 -5.69 -4.37
N LYS A 2 -11.96 -6.66 -3.74
CA LYS A 2 -11.38 -6.55 -2.40
C LYS A 2 -9.85 -6.52 -2.51
N ILE A 3 -9.25 -5.50 -1.92
CA ILE A 3 -7.81 -5.23 -2.04
C ILE A 3 -7.17 -5.22 -0.64
N GLY A 4 -6.13 -6.04 -0.47
CA GLY A 4 -5.31 -5.97 0.74
C GLY A 4 -4.18 -4.96 0.55
N VAL A 5 -3.98 -4.09 1.51
CA VAL A 5 -3.00 -3.00 1.42
C VAL A 5 -1.99 -3.09 2.55
N LEU A 6 -0.72 -3.14 2.19
CA LEU A 6 0.43 -3.15 3.10
C LEU A 6 1.36 -1.99 2.80
N SER A 7 2.10 -1.58 3.80
CA SER A 7 3.26 -0.68 3.65
C SER A 7 4.23 -0.88 4.80
N ASP A 8 5.49 -0.55 4.55
CA ASP A 8 6.50 -0.48 5.61
C ASP A 8 6.58 -1.78 6.41
N SER A 9 6.70 -2.90 5.71
CA SER A 9 6.78 -4.21 6.35
C SER A 9 8.11 -4.44 7.07
N HIS A 10 9.22 -3.90 6.54
CA HIS A 10 10.54 -3.89 7.19
C HIS A 10 10.98 -5.25 7.77
N VAL A 11 10.66 -6.34 7.10
CA VAL A 11 11.08 -7.68 7.51
C VAL A 11 12.01 -8.27 6.45
N SER A 12 12.89 -9.16 6.86
CA SER A 12 13.90 -9.75 5.97
C SER A 12 13.40 -11.01 5.24
N SER A 13 12.28 -11.59 5.69
CA SER A 13 11.68 -12.74 5.02
C SER A 13 10.17 -12.71 5.11
N PHE A 14 9.52 -13.34 4.13
CA PHE A 14 8.07 -13.38 4.00
C PHE A 14 7.38 -14.01 5.22
N ASP A 15 7.97 -15.04 5.81
CA ASP A 15 7.42 -15.75 6.97
C ASP A 15 7.44 -14.93 8.26
N GLN A 16 8.13 -13.79 8.26
CA GLN A 16 8.11 -12.85 9.39
C GLN A 16 6.88 -11.93 9.38
N LEU A 17 6.10 -11.92 8.31
CA LEU A 17 4.83 -11.17 8.29
C LEU A 17 3.85 -11.81 9.28
N HIS A 18 3.07 -10.97 9.95
CA HIS A 18 2.11 -11.42 10.94
C HIS A 18 1.08 -12.37 10.31
N GLU A 19 0.75 -13.47 11.00
CA GLU A 19 -0.21 -14.48 10.53
C GLU A 19 -1.55 -13.87 10.11
N LYS A 20 -2.04 -12.90 10.87
CA LYS A 20 -3.30 -12.21 10.57
C LYS A 20 -3.28 -11.52 9.20
N ILE A 21 -2.13 -10.96 8.81
CA ILE A 21 -1.94 -10.38 7.48
C ILE A 21 -2.01 -11.49 6.42
N LEU A 22 -1.25 -12.56 6.61
CA LEU A 22 -1.19 -13.66 5.63
C LEU A 22 -2.56 -14.29 5.40
N LEU A 23 -3.33 -14.49 6.45
CA LEU A 23 -4.70 -15.02 6.36
C LEU A 23 -5.63 -14.07 5.60
N ALA A 24 -5.54 -12.78 5.89
CA ALA A 24 -6.38 -11.78 5.23
C ALA A 24 -6.03 -11.65 3.74
N LEU A 25 -4.73 -11.66 3.40
CA LEU A 25 -4.28 -11.51 2.02
C LEU A 25 -4.58 -12.73 1.15
N ALA A 26 -4.77 -13.89 1.75
CA ALA A 26 -5.20 -15.08 1.01
C ALA A 26 -6.63 -14.96 0.46
N ASP A 27 -7.40 -14.02 0.96
CA ASP A 27 -8.84 -13.86 0.64
C ASP A 27 -9.13 -12.53 -0.09
N VAL A 28 -8.14 -11.92 -0.71
CA VAL A 28 -8.32 -10.68 -1.49
C VAL A 28 -8.09 -10.93 -2.98
N ASP A 29 -8.63 -10.04 -3.80
CA ASP A 29 -8.48 -10.11 -5.26
C ASP A 29 -7.15 -9.53 -5.73
N LEU A 30 -6.61 -8.57 -4.99
CA LEU A 30 -5.37 -7.88 -5.31
C LEU A 30 -4.65 -7.47 -4.03
N ILE A 31 -3.34 -7.58 -4.04
CA ILE A 31 -2.48 -7.08 -2.96
C ILE A 31 -1.76 -5.83 -3.47
N ILE A 32 -1.77 -4.77 -2.68
CA ILE A 32 -1.00 -3.55 -2.95
C ILE A 32 0.00 -3.34 -1.81
N HIS A 33 1.26 -3.11 -2.15
CA HIS A 33 2.30 -2.75 -1.19
C HIS A 33 2.90 -1.39 -1.55
N ALA A 34 2.83 -0.45 -0.64
CA ALA A 34 3.23 0.94 -0.87
C ALA A 34 4.71 1.23 -0.54
N GLY A 35 5.56 0.19 -0.52
CA GLY A 35 7.01 0.36 -0.40
C GLY A 35 7.57 0.06 0.99
N ASP A 36 8.89 -0.02 1.05
CA ASP A 36 9.67 -0.43 2.22
C ASP A 36 9.40 -1.89 2.61
N PHE A 37 9.57 -2.78 1.62
CA PHE A 37 9.68 -4.24 1.86
C PHE A 37 10.95 -4.57 2.62
N VAL A 38 12.03 -3.90 2.24
CA VAL A 38 13.42 -4.11 2.63
C VAL A 38 14.06 -5.27 1.86
N ALA A 39 13.46 -6.44 1.80
CA ALA A 39 14.02 -7.64 1.17
C ALA A 39 13.16 -8.20 0.05
N LYS A 40 13.81 -8.69 -1.01
CA LYS A 40 13.12 -9.29 -2.16
C LYS A 40 12.32 -10.54 -1.79
N ASP A 41 12.71 -11.27 -0.77
CA ASP A 41 11.98 -12.45 -0.30
C ASP A 41 10.52 -12.14 0.05
N VAL A 42 10.27 -10.97 0.62
CA VAL A 42 8.92 -10.51 0.95
C VAL A 42 8.11 -10.26 -0.32
N LEU A 43 8.71 -9.60 -1.30
CA LEU A 43 8.08 -9.37 -2.61
C LEU A 43 7.70 -10.70 -3.27
N ASP A 44 8.64 -11.64 -3.34
CA ASP A 44 8.43 -12.94 -3.96
C ASP A 44 7.35 -13.75 -3.25
N GLY A 45 7.33 -13.71 -1.92
CA GLY A 45 6.31 -14.39 -1.13
C GLY A 45 4.91 -13.81 -1.34
N LEU A 46 4.78 -12.50 -1.42
CA LEU A 46 3.50 -11.84 -1.69
C LEU A 46 3.00 -12.17 -3.11
N LYS A 47 3.90 -12.24 -4.09
CA LYS A 47 3.55 -12.64 -5.46
C LYS A 47 3.01 -14.07 -5.54
N GLN A 48 3.52 -14.96 -4.71
CA GLN A 48 3.02 -16.33 -4.63
C GLN A 48 1.65 -16.42 -3.97
N LEU A 49 1.36 -15.50 -3.06
CA LEU A 49 0.10 -15.44 -2.35
C LEU A 49 -1.06 -14.95 -3.23
N GLY A 50 -0.78 -14.02 -4.15
CA GLY A 50 -1.79 -13.47 -5.04
C GLY A 50 -1.22 -12.44 -6.01
N GLU A 51 -2.10 -11.81 -6.78
CA GLU A 51 -1.72 -10.72 -7.67
C GLU A 51 -1.23 -9.52 -6.84
N LEU A 52 -0.09 -8.97 -7.21
CA LEU A 52 0.58 -7.91 -6.47
C LEU A 52 0.88 -6.71 -7.37
N LYS A 53 0.53 -5.52 -6.89
CA LYS A 53 1.02 -4.24 -7.39
C LYS A 53 1.80 -3.56 -6.28
N ALA A 54 2.99 -3.07 -6.60
CA ALA A 54 3.86 -2.52 -5.58
C ALA A 54 4.70 -1.37 -6.13
N VAL A 55 5.09 -0.48 -5.24
CA VAL A 55 6.05 0.59 -5.51
C VAL A 55 7.24 0.46 -4.58
N ARG A 56 8.37 1.08 -4.94
CA ARG A 56 9.55 1.08 -4.08
C ARG A 56 9.46 2.15 -3.01
N GLY A 57 10.02 1.87 -1.86
CA GLY A 57 10.24 2.85 -0.80
C GLY A 57 11.71 3.19 -0.64
N ASN A 58 12.02 4.16 0.21
CA ASN A 58 13.38 4.64 0.44
C ASN A 58 14.29 3.60 1.11
N MET A 59 13.72 2.66 1.87
CA MET A 59 14.47 1.62 2.58
C MET A 59 14.59 0.31 1.81
N ASP A 60 14.06 0.23 0.60
CA ASP A 60 14.18 -0.96 -0.21
C ASP A 60 15.61 -1.16 -0.71
N SER A 61 16.01 -2.44 -0.88
CA SER A 61 17.31 -2.79 -1.43
C SER A 61 17.49 -2.26 -2.85
N ASP A 62 18.73 -2.14 -3.30
CA ASP A 62 19.01 -1.70 -4.68
C ASP A 62 18.34 -2.61 -5.71
N GLU A 63 18.30 -3.92 -5.44
CA GLU A 63 17.62 -4.89 -6.30
C GLU A 63 16.13 -4.58 -6.41
N LEU A 64 15.45 -4.29 -5.31
CA LEU A 64 14.05 -3.91 -5.30
C LEU A 64 13.81 -2.58 -6.01
N LYS A 65 14.69 -1.61 -5.80
CA LYS A 65 14.58 -0.29 -6.46
C LYS A 65 14.73 -0.38 -7.97
N GLU A 66 15.44 -1.37 -8.49
CA GLU A 66 15.57 -1.59 -9.93
C GLU A 66 14.32 -2.20 -10.56
N ILE A 67 13.62 -3.08 -9.83
CA ILE A 67 12.47 -3.82 -10.36
C ILE A 67 11.12 -3.18 -10.05
N LEU A 68 11.05 -2.31 -9.03
CA LEU A 68 9.80 -1.65 -8.64
C LEU A 68 9.76 -0.20 -9.11
N PRO A 69 8.60 0.28 -9.60
CA PRO A 69 8.44 1.68 -9.94
C PRO A 69 8.38 2.56 -8.69
N GLU A 70 8.67 3.84 -8.86
CA GLU A 70 8.50 4.84 -7.81
C GLU A 70 7.03 5.08 -7.48
N LYS A 71 6.19 5.08 -8.51
CA LYS A 71 4.74 5.27 -8.39
C LYS A 71 4.01 4.43 -9.42
N GLU A 72 2.75 4.17 -9.16
CA GLU A 72 1.87 3.40 -10.04
C GLU A 72 0.51 4.08 -10.14
N LEU A 73 -0.13 3.94 -11.29
CA LEU A 73 -1.49 4.40 -11.49
C LEU A 73 -2.33 3.24 -12.01
N LEU A 74 -3.36 2.87 -11.28
CA LEU A 74 -4.25 1.77 -11.62
C LEU A 74 -5.65 2.30 -11.90
N GLU A 75 -6.39 1.56 -12.72
CA GLU A 75 -7.82 1.78 -12.87
C GLU A 75 -8.55 0.48 -12.55
N ILE A 76 -9.42 0.52 -11.55
CA ILE A 76 -10.16 -0.64 -11.06
C ILE A 76 -11.63 -0.25 -10.96
N GLU A 77 -12.48 -0.94 -11.71
CA GLU A 77 -13.93 -0.70 -11.72
C GLU A 77 -14.30 0.78 -11.89
N GLY A 78 -13.59 1.45 -12.79
CA GLY A 78 -13.78 2.87 -13.09
C GLY A 78 -13.16 3.84 -12.10
N ARG A 79 -12.50 3.35 -11.05
CA ARG A 79 -11.81 4.20 -10.05
C ARG A 79 -10.33 4.28 -10.37
N LYS A 80 -9.76 5.47 -10.31
CA LYS A 80 -8.33 5.70 -10.52
C LYS A 80 -7.61 5.72 -9.18
N ILE A 81 -6.59 4.87 -9.06
CA ILE A 81 -5.84 4.66 -7.82
C ILE A 81 -4.38 5.01 -8.06
N GLY A 82 -3.88 6.03 -7.37
CA GLY A 82 -2.46 6.35 -7.35
C GLY A 82 -1.78 5.66 -6.17
N ILE A 83 -0.60 5.11 -6.41
CA ILE A 83 0.21 4.44 -5.38
C ILE A 83 1.60 5.07 -5.38
N ILE A 84 2.06 5.50 -4.24
CA ILE A 84 3.40 6.05 -4.04
C ILE A 84 3.81 5.83 -2.58
N HIS A 85 5.10 5.59 -2.34
CA HIS A 85 5.56 5.43 -0.95
C HIS A 85 5.41 6.73 -0.15
N GLY A 86 5.80 7.85 -0.74
CA GLY A 86 5.84 9.14 -0.08
C GLY A 86 7.24 9.49 0.40
N TRP A 87 7.41 10.69 0.91
CA TRP A 87 8.71 11.19 1.38
C TRP A 87 8.53 12.32 2.39
N GLY A 88 9.59 12.59 3.14
CA GLY A 88 9.63 13.70 4.08
C GLY A 88 8.99 13.39 5.43
N SER A 89 8.73 14.41 6.22
CA SER A 89 8.15 14.24 7.54
C SER A 89 6.71 13.74 7.48
N PRO A 90 6.21 13.06 8.52
CA PRO A 90 4.80 12.64 8.57
C PRO A 90 3.83 13.81 8.45
N HIS A 91 4.19 14.98 8.99
CA HIS A 91 3.35 16.16 8.89
C HIS A 91 3.26 16.64 7.42
N GLY A 92 2.06 16.75 6.89
CA GLY A 92 1.82 17.21 5.51
C GLY A 92 2.12 16.20 4.41
N ILE A 93 2.43 14.95 4.74
CA ILE A 93 2.75 13.94 3.73
C ILE A 93 1.57 13.67 2.77
N ASP A 94 0.35 13.70 3.27
CA ASP A 94 -0.84 13.51 2.44
C ASP A 94 -0.99 14.60 1.38
N ASP A 95 -0.72 15.85 1.73
CA ASP A 95 -0.72 16.94 0.74
C ASP A 95 0.39 16.76 -0.30
N ARG A 96 1.58 16.33 0.14
CA ARG A 96 2.70 16.08 -0.80
C ARG A 96 2.37 14.98 -1.79
N VAL A 97 1.87 13.84 -1.33
CA VAL A 97 1.52 12.74 -2.24
C VAL A 97 0.29 13.09 -3.09
N GLY A 98 -0.62 13.90 -2.56
CA GLY A 98 -1.78 14.40 -3.30
C GLY A 98 -1.40 15.25 -4.51
N ASN A 99 -0.28 15.96 -4.44
CA ASN A 99 0.22 16.79 -5.54
C ASN A 99 0.91 15.98 -6.65
N VAL A 100 1.21 14.70 -6.42
CA VAL A 100 1.83 13.84 -7.44
C VAL A 100 0.83 13.39 -8.49
N PHE A 101 -0.43 13.21 -8.10
CA PHE A 101 -1.48 12.66 -8.96
C PHE A 101 -2.54 13.70 -9.29
N SER A 102 -3.13 13.58 -10.48
CA SER A 102 -4.25 14.39 -10.94
C SER A 102 -5.40 13.47 -11.34
N GLY A 103 -6.64 13.82 -10.94
CA GLY A 103 -7.84 13.09 -11.38
C GLY A 103 -7.95 11.69 -10.81
N VAL A 104 -7.35 11.41 -9.67
CA VAL A 104 -7.47 10.12 -9.00
C VAL A 104 -8.57 10.14 -7.94
N ASP A 105 -9.12 8.97 -7.67
CA ASP A 105 -10.16 8.77 -6.66
C ASP A 105 -9.58 8.32 -5.33
N ILE A 106 -8.45 7.60 -5.38
CA ILE A 106 -7.79 7.03 -4.21
C ILE A 106 -6.29 7.23 -4.34
N ILE A 107 -5.64 7.61 -3.25
CA ILE A 107 -4.18 7.64 -3.13
C ILE A 107 -3.77 6.70 -2.00
N ILE A 108 -2.98 5.68 -2.34
CA ILE A 108 -2.40 4.75 -1.37
C ILE A 108 -0.94 5.12 -1.18
N TYR A 109 -0.53 5.29 0.07
CA TYR A 109 0.83 5.68 0.41
C TYR A 109 1.27 5.08 1.75
N GLY A 110 2.55 5.24 2.09
CA GLY A 110 3.13 4.75 3.34
C GLY A 110 4.07 5.79 3.95
N HIS A 111 5.27 5.35 4.27
CA HIS A 111 6.40 6.15 4.75
C HIS A 111 6.24 6.75 6.16
N SER A 112 5.12 7.38 6.47
CA SER A 112 4.90 8.03 7.77
C SER A 112 4.80 7.04 8.93
N HIS A 113 4.48 5.78 8.65
CA HIS A 113 4.15 4.71 9.60
C HIS A 113 2.83 4.93 10.35
N TYR A 114 2.11 6.03 10.09
CA TYR A 114 0.82 6.32 10.69
C TYR A 114 -0.31 6.05 9.71
N SER A 115 -1.29 5.27 10.14
CA SER A 115 -2.44 4.95 9.29
C SER A 115 -3.29 6.21 9.01
N GLN A 116 -3.86 6.25 7.82
CA GLN A 116 -4.86 7.25 7.43
C GLN A 116 -5.92 6.59 6.57
N ASN A 117 -7.17 6.95 6.82
CA ASN A 117 -8.31 6.50 6.02
C ASN A 117 -9.31 7.66 5.99
N GLU A 118 -9.05 8.63 5.13
CA GLU A 118 -9.76 9.91 5.15
C GLU A 118 -9.99 10.42 3.73
N THR A 119 -11.21 10.87 3.46
CA THR A 119 -11.55 11.52 2.19
C THR A 119 -11.37 13.03 2.32
N LYS A 120 -10.54 13.60 1.44
CA LYS A 120 -10.26 15.03 1.36
C LYS A 120 -10.42 15.47 -0.09
N ASN A 121 -11.25 16.47 -0.34
CA ASN A 121 -11.50 16.99 -1.70
C ASN A 121 -11.89 15.89 -2.69
N SER A 122 -12.77 14.99 -2.28
CA SER A 122 -13.26 13.84 -3.06
C SER A 122 -12.21 12.77 -3.38
N VAL A 123 -11.05 12.79 -2.72
CA VAL A 123 -10.00 11.78 -2.85
C VAL A 123 -9.84 11.06 -1.54
N LEU A 124 -9.88 9.73 -1.58
CA LEU A 124 -9.58 8.90 -0.40
C LEU A 124 -8.06 8.79 -0.25
N PHE A 125 -7.54 9.30 0.86
CA PHE A 125 -6.14 9.12 1.27
C PHE A 125 -6.07 7.91 2.18
N PHE A 126 -5.33 6.89 1.76
CA PHE A 126 -5.28 5.61 2.45
C PHE A 126 -3.84 5.19 2.72
N ASN A 127 -3.46 5.20 3.98
CA ASN A 127 -2.18 4.68 4.46
C ASN A 127 -2.50 3.54 5.44
N PRO A 128 -2.09 2.30 5.14
CA PRO A 128 -2.43 1.15 5.99
C PRO A 128 -1.69 1.14 7.33
N GLY A 129 -0.72 2.05 7.51
CA GLY A 129 0.18 2.03 8.64
C GLY A 129 1.34 1.06 8.42
N GLN A 130 2.21 0.97 9.39
CA GLN A 130 3.36 0.07 9.37
C GLN A 130 2.88 -1.38 9.55
N ALA A 131 3.30 -2.29 8.71
CA ALA A 131 2.75 -3.64 8.65
C ALA A 131 2.96 -4.50 9.91
N ARG A 132 3.83 -4.12 10.81
CA ARG A 132 3.94 -4.78 12.13
C ARG A 132 2.83 -4.37 13.09
N ASN A 133 2.10 -3.30 12.80
CA ASN A 133 1.04 -2.74 13.66
C ASN A 133 -0.34 -2.84 13.04
N SER A 134 -0.44 -2.75 11.71
CA SER A 134 -1.72 -2.67 11.01
C SER A 134 -1.58 -2.99 9.52
N PHE A 135 -2.69 -3.23 8.88
CA PHE A 135 -2.81 -3.32 7.43
C PHE A 135 -4.18 -2.80 7.02
N GLY A 136 -4.43 -2.72 5.72
CA GLY A 136 -5.67 -2.18 5.21
C GLY A 136 -6.43 -3.12 4.30
N ILE A 137 -7.74 -2.94 4.25
CA ILE A 137 -8.61 -3.55 3.25
C ILE A 137 -9.38 -2.43 2.56
N LEU A 138 -9.28 -2.38 1.24
CA LEU A 138 -10.11 -1.53 0.40
C LEU A 138 -11.12 -2.38 -0.35
N THR A 139 -12.36 -1.93 -0.36
CA THR A 139 -13.41 -2.54 -1.16
C THR A 139 -13.88 -1.55 -2.21
N ILE A 140 -13.80 -1.95 -3.48
CA ILE A 140 -14.16 -1.14 -4.62
C ILE A 140 -15.34 -1.77 -5.34
N GLY A 141 -16.43 -1.03 -5.42
CA GLY A 141 -17.67 -1.42 -6.07
C GLY A 141 -18.45 -0.17 -6.46
N ALA A 142 -19.76 -0.17 -6.27
CA ALA A 142 -20.58 1.03 -6.45
C ALA A 142 -20.09 2.18 -5.60
N GLU A 143 -19.60 1.86 -4.40
CA GLU A 143 -18.94 2.79 -3.50
C GLU A 143 -17.53 2.26 -3.16
N VAL A 144 -16.67 3.15 -2.68
CA VAL A 144 -15.33 2.81 -2.18
C VAL A 144 -15.35 2.90 -0.66
N SER A 145 -14.87 1.85 0.00
CA SER A 145 -14.69 1.86 1.45
C SER A 145 -13.32 1.31 1.84
N GLY A 146 -12.75 1.89 2.87
CA GLY A 146 -11.47 1.46 3.43
C GLY A 146 -11.62 1.08 4.89
N GLU A 147 -10.82 0.12 5.33
CA GLU A 147 -10.74 -0.31 6.71
C GLU A 147 -9.28 -0.50 7.10
N ILE A 148 -8.89 0.03 8.25
CA ILE A 148 -7.59 -0.22 8.86
C ILE A 148 -7.78 -1.28 9.93
N ILE A 149 -7.01 -2.35 9.83
CA ILE A 149 -7.08 -3.49 10.75
C ILE A 149 -5.82 -3.51 11.60
N GLU A 150 -5.99 -3.36 12.90
CA GLU A 150 -4.88 -3.45 13.85
C GLU A 150 -4.56 -4.91 14.19
N LEU A 151 -3.27 -5.17 14.35
CA LEU A 151 -2.77 -6.51 14.69
C LEU A 151 -2.82 -6.82 16.19
#